data_5a7f98378d238fabcb527a1a12bda8c8
#
_entry.id   5a7f98378d238fabcb527a1a12bda8c8
#
_cell.length_a   1.000
_cell.length_b   1.000
_cell.length_c   1.000
_cell.angle_alpha   90.00
_cell.angle_beta   90.00
_cell.angle_gamma   90.00
#
_symmetry.space_group_name_H-M   'P 1'
#
loop_
_entity.id
_entity.type
_entity.pdbx_description
1 polymer ?
#
loop_
_entity_poly.entity_id
_entity_poly.type
_entity_poly.pdbx_seq_one_letter_code
_entity_poly.pdbx_strand_id
1 'polypeptide(L)' 'MSLEKDAAKYVKALRSPANGWGQHIINGEQSHVFLGEMFEQYGQDKVNDFLESNYWSKERD' A
#
# COMPACT_ATOMS: atom_id res chain seq x y z
N MET A 1 -9.58 -7.02 -9.88
CA MET A 1 -8.73 -6.38 -8.88
C MET A 1 -9.22 -6.73 -7.50
N SER A 2 -8.32 -6.91 -6.58
CA SER A 2 -8.70 -7.29 -5.23
C SER A 2 -7.86 -6.51 -4.23
N LEU A 3 -8.37 -6.40 -3.00
CA LEU A 3 -7.66 -5.74 -1.92
C LEU A 3 -6.31 -6.42 -1.66
N GLU A 4 -6.28 -7.75 -1.71
CA GLU A 4 -5.03 -8.49 -1.50
C GLU A 4 -3.96 -8.09 -2.50
N LYS A 5 -4.31 -8.02 -3.78
CA LYS A 5 -3.35 -7.69 -4.82
C LYS A 5 -2.90 -6.24 -4.71
N ASP A 6 -3.84 -5.35 -4.48
CA ASP A 6 -3.51 -3.93 -4.38
C ASP A 6 -2.66 -3.65 -3.15
N ALA A 7 -2.99 -4.26 -2.02
CA ALA A 7 -2.21 -4.10 -0.81
C ALA A 7 -0.79 -4.65 -0.98
N ALA A 8 -0.66 -5.78 -1.67
CA ALA A 8 0.66 -6.35 -1.95
C ALA A 8 1.50 -5.42 -2.80
N LYS A 9 0.91 -4.79 -3.81
CA LYS A 9 1.61 -3.80 -4.63
C LYS A 9 2.08 -2.62 -3.80
N TYR A 10 1.20 -2.13 -2.94
CA TYR A 10 1.51 -0.99 -2.10
C TYR A 10 2.68 -1.29 -1.16
N VAL A 11 2.60 -2.39 -0.44
CA VAL A 11 3.65 -2.77 0.51
C VAL A 11 4.97 -3.04 -0.20
N LYS A 12 4.92 -3.73 -1.33
CA LYS A 12 6.12 -4.03 -2.10
C LYS A 12 6.80 -2.75 -2.55
N ALA A 13 6.02 -1.76 -2.99
CA ALA A 13 6.58 -0.49 -3.42
C ALA A 13 7.24 0.24 -2.26
N LEU A 14 6.63 0.22 -1.08
CA LEU A 14 7.20 0.88 0.09
C LEU A 14 8.51 0.22 0.54
N ARG A 15 8.64 -1.07 0.32
CA ARG A 15 9.85 -1.81 0.72
C ARG A 15 10.93 -1.76 -0.34
N SER A 16 10.60 -1.32 -1.55
CA SER A 16 11.57 -1.16 -2.63
C SER A 16 12.31 0.16 -2.48
N PRO A 17 13.52 0.29 -3.04
CA PRO A 17 14.20 1.57 -3.06
C PRO A 17 13.34 2.62 -3.77
N ALA A 18 13.36 3.83 -3.24
CA ALA A 18 12.66 4.94 -3.87
C ALA A 18 13.28 5.23 -5.23
N ASN A 19 12.49 5.79 -6.15
CA ASN A 19 13.02 6.15 -7.46
C ASN A 19 13.93 7.38 -7.34
N GLY A 20 14.41 7.89 -8.47
CA GLY A 20 15.41 8.97 -8.50
C GLY A 20 15.00 10.24 -7.79
N TRP A 21 13.74 10.41 -7.48
CA TRP A 21 13.23 11.59 -6.78
C TRP A 21 12.88 11.31 -5.32
N GLY A 22 13.27 10.14 -4.81
CA GLY A 22 12.94 9.76 -3.45
C GLY A 22 11.49 9.37 -3.24
N GLN A 23 10.82 8.98 -4.30
CA GLN A 23 9.40 8.64 -4.25
C GLN A 23 9.17 7.16 -4.57
N HIS A 24 8.11 6.62 -3.99
CA HIS A 24 7.66 5.27 -4.30
C HIS A 24 6.49 5.38 -5.27
N ILE A 25 6.67 4.87 -6.48
CA ILE A 25 5.69 4.99 -7.56
C ILE A 25 5.01 3.64 -7.78
N ILE A 26 3.68 3.66 -7.85
CA ILE A 26 2.85 2.48 -8.09
C ILE A 26 1.90 2.81 -9.24
N ASN A 27 2.00 2.07 -10.34
CA ASN A 27 1.14 2.29 -11.50
C ASN A 27 1.18 3.73 -11.99
N GLY A 28 2.37 4.34 -11.94
CA GLY A 28 2.57 5.70 -12.44
C GLY A 28 2.15 6.80 -11.49
N GLU A 29 1.78 6.49 -10.27
CA GLU A 29 1.39 7.51 -9.30
C GLU A 29 2.09 7.29 -7.96
N GLN A 30 2.12 8.31 -7.13
CA GLN A 30 2.75 8.22 -5.84
C GLN A 30 2.00 7.25 -4.92
N SER A 31 2.74 6.64 -3.99
CA SER A 31 2.17 5.63 -3.11
C SER A 31 1.00 6.15 -2.28
N HIS A 32 1.06 7.39 -1.80
CA HIS A 32 -0.04 7.92 -1.00
C HIS A 32 -1.31 8.13 -1.84
N VAL A 33 -1.15 8.43 -3.13
CA VAL A 33 -2.30 8.54 -4.03
C VAL A 33 -2.91 7.15 -4.25
N PHE A 34 -2.07 6.17 -4.47
CA PHE A 34 -2.53 4.78 -4.64
C PHE A 34 -3.29 4.31 -3.39
N LEU A 35 -2.77 4.61 -2.20
CA LEU A 35 -3.43 4.25 -0.95
C LEU A 35 -4.80 4.93 -0.83
N GLY A 36 -4.88 6.20 -1.20
CA GLY A 36 -6.15 6.92 -1.17
C GLY A 36 -7.19 6.28 -2.07
N GLU A 37 -6.77 5.81 -3.24
CA GLU A 37 -7.66 5.10 -4.15
C GLU A 37 -8.15 3.79 -3.54
N MET A 38 -7.29 3.07 -2.84
CA MET A 38 -7.70 1.87 -2.14
C MET A 38 -8.75 2.18 -1.07
N PHE A 39 -8.55 3.27 -0.33
CA PHE A 39 -9.51 3.70 0.68
C PHE A 39 -10.88 3.96 0.06
N GLU A 40 -10.91 4.59 -1.11
CA GLU A 40 -12.17 4.87 -1.79
C GLU A 40 -12.83 3.60 -2.32
N GLN A 41 -12.01 2.70 -2.84
CA GLN A 41 -12.53 1.50 -3.49
C GLN A 41 -12.99 0.45 -2.49
N TYR A 42 -12.24 0.25 -1.41
CA TYR A 42 -12.52 -0.83 -0.46
C TYR A 42 -13.00 -0.34 0.90
N GLY A 43 -12.77 0.91 1.23
CA GLY A 43 -13.08 1.46 2.53
C GLY A 43 -11.82 1.57 3.39
N GLN A 44 -11.65 2.73 4.03
CA GLN A 44 -10.46 3.01 4.81
C GLN A 44 -10.24 1.98 5.92
N ASP A 45 -11.30 1.64 6.65
CA ASP A 45 -11.19 0.70 7.76
C ASP A 45 -10.74 -0.67 7.28
N LYS A 46 -11.28 -1.12 6.14
CA LYS A 46 -10.92 -2.41 5.57
C LYS A 46 -9.46 -2.45 5.15
N VAL A 47 -9.01 -1.41 4.49
CA VAL A 47 -7.62 -1.34 4.02
C VAL A 47 -6.67 -1.31 5.22
N ASN A 48 -6.94 -0.47 6.20
CA ASN A 48 -6.10 -0.38 7.38
C ASN A 48 -6.05 -1.69 8.14
N ASP A 49 -7.20 -2.34 8.31
CA ASP A 49 -7.26 -3.61 9.01
C ASP A 49 -6.46 -4.70 8.28
N PHE A 50 -6.60 -4.73 6.96
CA PHE A 50 -5.86 -5.72 6.15
C PHE A 50 -4.36 -5.50 6.25
N LEU A 51 -3.90 -4.26 6.11
CA LEU A 51 -2.48 -3.95 6.20
C LEU A 51 -1.93 -4.26 7.57
N GLU A 52 -2.67 -3.89 8.61
CA GLU A 52 -2.28 -4.15 9.98
C GLU A 52 -2.13 -5.65 10.24
N SER A 53 -3.14 -6.42 9.83
CA SER A 53 -3.18 -7.86 10.11
C SER A 53 -2.15 -8.65 9.31
N ASN A 54 -1.86 -8.24 8.09
CA ASN A 54 -1.05 -9.04 7.18
C ASN A 54 0.38 -8.55 7.02
N TYR A 55 0.65 -7.28 7.32
CA TYR A 55 1.97 -6.70 7.08
C TYR A 55 2.53 -6.00 8.30
N TRP A 56 1.79 -5.01 8.83
CA TRP A 56 2.35 -4.14 9.86
C TRP A 56 2.51 -4.84 11.21
N SER A 57 1.60 -5.71 11.57
CA SER A 57 1.68 -6.41 12.85
C SER A 57 2.90 -7.33 12.91
N LYS A 58 3.28 -7.91 11.79
CA LYS A 58 4.45 -8.77 11.73
C LYS A 58 5.75 -8.00 11.89
N GLU A 59 5.76 -6.75 11.55
CA GLU A 59 6.95 -5.93 11.65
C GLU A 59 7.16 -5.36 13.05
N ARG A 60 6.13 -5.38 13.87
CA ARG A 60 6.24 -4.88 15.23
C ARG A 60 6.98 -5.83 16.16
N ASP A 61 7.01 -7.09 15.81
CA ASP A 61 7.72 -8.07 16.59
C ASP A 61 9.19 -8.05 16.25
#